data_11bc101ed113958d38db67d69bbf0ec8
#
_entry.id   11bc101ed113958d38db67d69bbf0ec8
#
_cell.length_a   1.000
_cell.length_b   1.000
_cell.length_c   1.000
_cell.angle_alpha   90.00
_cell.angle_beta   90.00
_cell.angle_gamma   90.00
#
_symmetry.space_group_name_H-M   'P 1'
#
loop_
_entity.id
_entity.type
_entity.pdbx_description
1 polymer ?
#
loop_
_entity_poly.entity_id
_entity_poly.type
_entity_poly.pdbx_seq_one_letter_code
_entity_poly.pdbx_strand_id
1 'polypeptide(L)'
;MTETVGATASGDAAGNTRGAKAGSRAGRKRTAGLTVERLYTTAGVHPYDEVEWERRDVVMTNWRDGTVNFEQRGVEFPSSWSVNATNIVTSKYFRGAVGSPQRESSLRQLIDRVVGVYHRAGTENGYFATDEDAEIFSHELTWMLLHQVFSFNSPVWFNVGTSSPQQVSACFILAVDDMMESILNWYREEGLIFKGGSGAGLNLSRIRSSKELLSSGGTASGPVSFMRGADASAGTIKSGGATRRAAKMVVLDVDHPDIEEFVETKAKEEAKVRVLRDAGFDMDLGGADITSVQYQNANNSVRVTDEFMRAVEEGTDFGLRARMTGEVIDSIDARKLFRGIAQAAWECADPGIQYDGTINDWHTCPESGRISASNPCSEYMHLDNS
;
A
#
# COMPACT_ATOMS: atom_id res chain seq x y z
N MET A 1 23.42 -28.39 38.78
CA MET A 1 24.85 -28.29 38.96
C MET A 1 25.31 -27.07 38.22
N THR A 2 25.69 -26.11 38.99
CA THR A 2 26.29 -24.82 38.73
C THR A 2 27.63 -24.96 38.03
N GLU A 3 27.93 -24.12 37.06
CA GLU A 3 29.27 -23.52 36.95
C GLU A 3 29.22 -22.25 36.08
N THR A 4 29.47 -21.15 36.76
CA THR A 4 29.79 -19.83 36.27
C THR A 4 31.28 -19.77 35.92
N VAL A 5 31.61 -19.21 34.75
CA VAL A 5 32.97 -18.70 34.49
C VAL A 5 32.84 -17.26 33.99
N GLY A 6 33.30 -16.34 34.81
CA GLY A 6 33.54 -14.97 34.44
C GLY A 6 34.89 -14.78 33.78
N ALA A 7 34.97 -13.87 32.82
CA ALA A 7 36.23 -13.29 32.38
C ALA A 7 36.02 -11.80 32.12
N THR A 8 36.69 -11.02 32.94
CA THR A 8 36.90 -9.58 32.81
C THR A 8 37.95 -9.30 31.73
N ALA A 9 37.68 -8.39 30.82
CA ALA A 9 38.71 -7.66 30.11
C ALA A 9 38.25 -6.21 29.89
N SER A 10 38.92 -5.33 30.59
CA SER A 10 38.90 -3.88 30.44
C SER A 10 39.60 -3.50 29.13
N GLY A 11 38.98 -2.59 28.39
CA GLY A 11 39.58 -1.96 27.23
C GLY A 11 38.92 -0.59 27.00
N ASP A 12 39.63 0.44 27.46
CA ASP A 12 39.33 1.85 27.19
C ASP A 12 39.22 2.11 25.70
N ALA A 13 38.13 2.67 25.25
CA ALA A 13 38.04 3.34 23.95
C ALA A 13 37.40 4.70 24.15
N ALA A 14 38.24 5.71 23.99
CA ALA A 14 37.94 7.12 24.11
C ALA A 14 36.76 7.57 23.29
N GLY A 15 35.85 8.30 23.92
CA GLY A 15 34.75 8.97 23.29
C GLY A 15 35.20 9.99 22.25
N ASN A 16 34.63 9.87 21.07
CA ASN A 16 34.65 10.92 20.06
C ASN A 16 33.24 11.40 19.79
N THR A 17 32.73 12.20 20.72
CA THR A 17 31.52 13.00 20.52
C THR A 17 31.81 14.10 19.51
N ARG A 18 31.67 13.82 18.23
CA ARG A 18 31.55 14.88 17.22
C ARG A 18 30.17 15.52 17.35
N GLY A 19 30.12 16.61 18.10
CA GLY A 19 28.99 17.52 18.09
C GLY A 19 28.70 17.97 16.66
N ALA A 20 27.54 17.58 16.14
CA ALA A 20 27.01 18.16 14.93
C ALA A 20 26.74 19.64 15.21
N LYS A 21 27.65 20.50 14.77
CA LYS A 21 27.41 21.93 14.68
C LYS A 21 26.22 22.10 13.73
N ALA A 22 25.11 22.59 14.27
CA ALA A 22 24.04 23.15 13.49
C ALA A 22 24.65 24.27 12.60
N GLY A 23 24.95 23.92 11.37
CA GLY A 23 25.33 24.87 10.36
C GLY A 23 24.14 25.80 10.14
N SER A 24 24.31 27.08 10.46
CA SER A 24 23.38 28.14 10.06
C SER A 24 23.18 28.02 8.55
N ARG A 25 21.98 27.63 8.12
CA ARG A 25 21.58 27.73 6.70
C ARG A 25 21.63 29.22 6.33
N ALA A 26 22.75 29.64 5.77
CA ALA A 26 22.90 30.93 5.15
C ALA A 26 21.78 31.11 4.12
N GLY A 27 21.11 32.26 4.21
CA GLY A 27 19.91 32.64 3.52
C GLY A 27 19.81 32.25 2.06
N ARG A 28 19.09 31.18 1.80
CA ARG A 28 18.44 30.98 0.51
C ARG A 28 17.43 32.11 0.40
N LYS A 29 17.58 33.03 -0.59
CA LYS A 29 16.56 34.02 -0.94
C LYS A 29 15.22 33.25 -0.98
N ARG A 30 14.29 33.59 -0.06
CA ARG A 30 12.92 33.04 -0.10
C ARG A 30 12.36 33.44 -1.46
N THR A 31 12.09 32.50 -2.33
CA THR A 31 11.14 32.68 -3.42
C THR A 31 9.83 33.15 -2.80
N ALA A 32 9.15 34.12 -3.40
CA ALA A 32 7.82 34.54 -2.93
C ALA A 32 6.98 33.27 -2.73
N GLY A 33 6.34 33.17 -1.57
CA GLY A 33 5.48 32.01 -1.26
C GLY A 33 4.27 31.95 -2.21
N LEU A 34 3.46 30.94 -2.08
CA LEU A 34 2.25 30.74 -2.88
C LEU A 34 1.20 31.79 -2.46
N THR A 35 0.61 32.43 -3.45
CA THR A 35 -0.61 33.23 -3.32
C THR A 35 -1.80 32.31 -3.56
N VAL A 36 -2.79 32.34 -2.69
CA VAL A 36 -3.98 31.51 -2.75
C VAL A 36 -5.22 32.39 -2.99
N GLU A 37 -5.93 32.12 -4.06
CA GLU A 37 -7.18 32.83 -4.36
C GLU A 37 -8.37 32.09 -3.77
N ARG A 38 -9.39 32.83 -3.31
CA ARG A 38 -10.67 32.27 -2.88
C ARG A 38 -11.49 31.90 -4.12
N LEU A 39 -11.86 30.61 -4.20
CA LEU A 39 -12.71 30.06 -5.29
C LEU A 39 -14.10 29.66 -4.78
N TYR A 40 -14.14 29.04 -3.61
CA TYR A 40 -15.35 28.47 -3.03
C TYR A 40 -15.82 29.23 -1.78
N THR A 41 -14.91 29.89 -1.08
CA THR A 41 -15.19 30.48 0.24
C THR A 41 -15.34 31.99 0.18
N THR A 42 -16.09 32.53 1.12
CA THR A 42 -16.32 33.98 1.28
C THR A 42 -15.43 34.55 2.38
N ALA A 43 -14.80 35.71 2.13
CA ALA A 43 -14.00 36.37 3.15
C ALA A 43 -14.82 36.68 4.41
N GLY A 44 -14.29 36.35 5.57
CA GLY A 44 -14.93 36.56 6.87
C GLY A 44 -16.04 35.58 7.23
N VAL A 45 -16.30 34.57 6.37
CA VAL A 45 -17.25 33.49 6.67
C VAL A 45 -16.50 32.18 6.78
N HIS A 46 -16.67 31.45 7.89
CA HIS A 46 -16.07 30.14 8.04
C HIS A 46 -16.88 29.09 7.27
N PRO A 47 -16.28 28.17 6.51
CA PRO A 47 -17.02 27.15 5.71
C PRO A 47 -18.02 26.33 6.51
N TYR A 48 -17.79 26.11 7.79
CA TYR A 48 -18.74 25.40 8.67
C TYR A 48 -20.04 26.19 8.95
N ASP A 49 -20.06 27.49 8.76
CA ASP A 49 -21.24 28.34 8.98
C ASP A 49 -22.15 28.37 7.74
N GLU A 50 -21.70 27.81 6.61
CA GLU A 50 -22.45 27.76 5.35
C GLU A 50 -23.31 26.50 5.21
N VAL A 51 -23.22 25.55 6.15
CA VAL A 51 -23.94 24.27 6.10
C VAL A 51 -24.80 24.04 7.34
N GLU A 52 -25.92 23.36 7.14
CA GLU A 52 -26.78 22.91 8.24
C GLU A 52 -26.21 21.62 8.85
N TRP A 53 -26.05 21.61 10.17
CA TRP A 53 -25.50 20.47 10.92
C TRP A 53 -26.61 19.72 11.63
N GLU A 54 -26.51 18.38 11.62
CA GLU A 54 -27.41 17.51 12.37
C GLU A 54 -26.65 16.42 13.13
N ARG A 55 -27.30 15.84 14.14
CA ARG A 55 -26.78 14.69 14.89
C ARG A 55 -27.43 13.43 14.43
N ARG A 56 -26.63 12.39 14.21
CA ARG A 56 -27.03 11.08 13.71
C ARG A 56 -26.53 9.97 14.62
N ASP A 57 -27.28 8.87 14.66
CA ASP A 57 -26.85 7.64 15.30
C ASP A 57 -26.34 6.67 14.24
N VAL A 58 -25.14 6.13 14.45
CA VAL A 58 -24.52 5.13 13.60
C VAL A 58 -24.54 3.79 14.32
N VAL A 59 -25.31 2.85 13.79
CA VAL A 59 -25.40 1.46 14.29
C VAL A 59 -25.22 0.54 13.11
N MET A 60 -24.19 -0.31 13.16
CA MET A 60 -23.90 -1.29 12.11
C MET A 60 -24.08 -2.70 12.68
N THR A 61 -24.95 -3.48 12.06
CA THR A 61 -25.27 -4.85 12.48
C THR A 61 -24.74 -5.87 11.48
N ASN A 62 -24.43 -7.05 11.99
CA ASN A 62 -24.16 -8.21 11.16
C ASN A 62 -25.46 -8.66 10.49
N TRP A 63 -25.47 -8.78 9.20
CA TRP A 63 -26.63 -9.17 8.42
C TRP A 63 -27.09 -10.63 8.65
N ARG A 64 -26.19 -11.50 9.16
CA ARG A 64 -26.47 -12.94 9.40
C ARG A 64 -27.23 -13.18 10.71
N ASP A 65 -26.82 -12.50 11.78
CA ASP A 65 -27.31 -12.77 13.13
C ASP A 65 -27.85 -11.53 13.88
N GLY A 66 -27.79 -10.36 13.27
CA GLY A 66 -28.28 -9.11 13.84
C GLY A 66 -27.42 -8.53 14.97
N THR A 67 -26.26 -9.13 15.26
CA THR A 67 -25.35 -8.61 16.29
C THR A 67 -24.82 -7.23 15.91
N VAL A 68 -24.68 -6.34 16.90
CA VAL A 68 -24.13 -5.00 16.68
C VAL A 68 -22.61 -5.09 16.58
N ASN A 69 -22.08 -4.76 15.39
CA ASN A 69 -20.64 -4.75 15.12
C ASN A 69 -19.99 -3.41 15.47
N PHE A 70 -20.74 -2.32 15.34
CA PHE A 70 -20.28 -0.97 15.64
C PHE A 70 -21.46 -0.08 16.04
N GLU A 71 -21.26 0.75 17.06
CA GLU A 71 -22.24 1.73 17.50
C GLU A 71 -21.54 3.00 17.96
N GLN A 72 -22.01 4.16 17.46
CA GLN A 72 -21.67 5.49 17.97
C GLN A 72 -22.86 6.43 17.74
N ARG A 73 -23.38 7.01 18.82
CA ARG A 73 -24.57 7.87 18.79
C ARG A 73 -24.22 9.34 18.81
N GLY A 74 -25.12 10.16 18.29
CA GLY A 74 -25.05 11.62 18.33
C GLY A 74 -23.88 12.21 17.55
N VAL A 75 -23.37 11.54 16.52
CA VAL A 75 -22.31 12.05 15.67
C VAL A 75 -22.80 13.22 14.81
N GLU A 76 -21.99 14.26 14.68
CA GLU A 76 -22.35 15.50 13.99
C GLU A 76 -21.83 15.50 12.55
N PHE A 77 -22.73 15.69 11.60
CA PHE A 77 -22.48 15.78 10.17
C PHE A 77 -23.35 16.85 9.50
N PRO A 78 -22.94 17.40 8.32
CA PRO A 78 -23.83 18.21 7.52
C PRO A 78 -25.07 17.40 7.09
N SER A 79 -26.23 18.02 7.09
CA SER A 79 -27.50 17.39 6.68
C SER A 79 -27.48 16.84 5.26
N SER A 80 -26.66 17.45 4.38
CA SER A 80 -26.46 17.02 2.99
C SER A 80 -25.68 15.71 2.81
N TRP A 81 -24.97 15.23 3.84
CA TRP A 81 -24.20 14.00 3.74
C TRP A 81 -25.10 12.76 3.79
N SER A 82 -24.83 11.78 2.94
CA SER A 82 -25.59 10.53 2.94
C SER A 82 -25.36 9.73 4.23
N VAL A 83 -26.35 8.92 4.60
CA VAL A 83 -26.23 7.99 5.74
C VAL A 83 -25.06 7.04 5.55
N ASN A 84 -24.83 6.56 4.31
CA ASN A 84 -23.72 5.67 4.02
C ASN A 84 -22.36 6.35 4.26
N ALA A 85 -22.18 7.59 3.78
CA ALA A 85 -20.95 8.36 4.04
C ALA A 85 -20.72 8.60 5.54
N THR A 86 -21.79 8.96 6.28
CA THR A 86 -21.74 9.10 7.74
C THR A 86 -21.26 7.80 8.41
N ASN A 87 -21.84 6.65 8.05
CA ASN A 87 -21.49 5.36 8.61
C ASN A 87 -20.02 4.99 8.34
N ILE A 88 -19.56 5.21 7.12
CA ILE A 88 -18.17 4.92 6.73
C ILE A 88 -17.20 5.82 7.50
N VAL A 89 -17.42 7.12 7.51
CA VAL A 89 -16.52 8.07 8.20
C VAL A 89 -16.48 7.80 9.68
N THR A 90 -17.64 7.63 10.31
CA THR A 90 -17.72 7.37 11.75
C THR A 90 -17.01 6.06 12.12
N SER A 91 -17.26 4.97 11.40
CA SER A 91 -16.72 3.65 11.76
C SER A 91 -15.24 3.48 11.39
N LYS A 92 -14.76 4.14 10.32
CA LYS A 92 -13.42 3.93 9.76
C LYS A 92 -12.42 5.05 10.06
N TYR A 93 -12.86 6.32 10.01
CA TYR A 93 -11.96 7.46 10.01
C TYR A 93 -11.93 8.28 11.29
N PHE A 94 -12.98 8.29 12.10
CA PHE A 94 -12.93 8.91 13.41
C PHE A 94 -11.89 8.27 14.31
N ARG A 95 -11.09 9.07 15.01
CA ARG A 95 -10.01 8.63 15.88
C ARG A 95 -10.41 8.63 17.35
N GLY A 96 -9.62 7.94 18.16
CA GLY A 96 -9.93 7.64 19.56
C GLY A 96 -10.69 6.31 19.72
N ALA A 97 -10.56 5.68 20.87
CA ALA A 97 -11.30 4.45 21.18
C ALA A 97 -12.80 4.74 21.31
N VAL A 98 -13.64 3.88 20.76
CA VAL A 98 -15.11 4.02 20.86
C VAL A 98 -15.50 4.06 22.34
N GLY A 99 -16.34 5.02 22.69
CA GLY A 99 -16.77 5.25 24.09
C GLY A 99 -15.80 6.04 24.96
N SER A 100 -14.61 6.41 24.45
CA SER A 100 -13.67 7.25 25.19
C SER A 100 -13.93 8.75 24.93
N PRO A 101 -13.55 9.63 25.87
CA PRO A 101 -13.65 11.09 25.68
C PRO A 101 -12.81 11.62 24.50
N GLN A 102 -11.79 10.87 24.08
CA GLN A 102 -10.90 11.23 22.97
C GLN A 102 -11.45 10.80 21.62
N ARG A 103 -12.60 10.10 21.60
CA ARG A 103 -13.22 9.67 20.34
C ARG A 103 -13.80 10.88 19.61
N GLU A 104 -13.38 11.07 18.36
CA GLU A 104 -14.02 12.06 17.47
C GLU A 104 -15.52 11.74 17.31
N SER A 105 -16.35 12.77 17.36
CA SER A 105 -17.81 12.68 17.24
C SER A 105 -18.40 13.68 16.24
N SER A 106 -17.55 14.49 15.60
CA SER A 106 -17.97 15.48 14.60
C SER A 106 -17.05 15.41 13.38
N LEU A 107 -17.65 15.58 12.20
CA LEU A 107 -16.88 15.75 10.96
C LEU A 107 -15.94 16.97 11.03
N ARG A 108 -16.32 18.02 11.79
CA ARG A 108 -15.44 19.18 12.05
C ARG A 108 -14.11 18.75 12.66
N GLN A 109 -14.16 17.93 13.69
CA GLN A 109 -12.94 17.45 14.37
C GLN A 109 -12.01 16.65 13.41
N LEU A 110 -12.59 15.82 12.56
CA LEU A 110 -11.82 15.06 11.56
C LEU A 110 -11.15 16.00 10.54
N ILE A 111 -11.90 16.96 9.98
CA ILE A 111 -11.38 17.92 9.00
C ILE A 111 -10.33 18.82 9.66
N ASP A 112 -10.62 19.40 10.82
CA ASP A 112 -9.70 20.31 11.53
C ASP A 112 -8.38 19.63 11.88
N ARG A 113 -8.44 18.34 12.29
CA ARG A 113 -7.24 17.56 12.58
C ARG A 113 -6.31 17.47 11.37
N VAL A 114 -6.86 17.21 10.19
CA VAL A 114 -6.08 17.08 8.94
C VAL A 114 -5.65 18.45 8.42
N VAL A 115 -6.59 19.37 8.20
CA VAL A 115 -6.32 20.71 7.67
C VAL A 115 -5.34 21.47 8.56
N GLY A 116 -5.47 21.37 9.88
CA GLY A 116 -4.56 22.02 10.82
C GLY A 116 -3.11 21.56 10.71
N VAL A 117 -2.87 20.29 10.33
CA VAL A 117 -1.49 19.82 10.07
C VAL A 117 -0.95 20.40 8.77
N TYR A 118 -1.73 20.41 7.69
CA TYR A 118 -1.31 21.01 6.42
C TYR A 118 -1.06 22.51 6.54
N HIS A 119 -1.95 23.23 7.26
CA HIS A 119 -1.77 24.65 7.55
C HIS A 119 -0.43 24.91 8.28
N ARG A 120 -0.19 24.20 9.39
CA ARG A 120 1.07 24.36 10.15
C ARG A 120 2.29 24.03 9.32
N ALA A 121 2.26 22.91 8.60
CA ALA A 121 3.37 22.50 7.73
C ALA A 121 3.66 23.57 6.65
N GLY A 122 2.63 24.13 6.03
CA GLY A 122 2.75 25.19 5.05
C GLY A 122 3.35 26.48 5.64
N THR A 123 2.88 26.87 6.83
CA THR A 123 3.36 28.06 7.53
C THR A 123 4.80 27.91 8.02
N GLU A 124 5.11 26.80 8.69
CA GLU A 124 6.45 26.51 9.22
C GLU A 124 7.51 26.39 8.14
N ASN A 125 7.14 25.86 6.98
CA ASN A 125 8.05 25.73 5.83
C ASN A 125 8.02 26.96 4.89
N GLY A 126 7.19 27.97 5.19
CA GLY A 126 7.12 29.21 4.42
C GLY A 126 6.57 29.02 3.00
N TYR A 127 5.58 28.15 2.84
CA TYR A 127 4.94 27.88 1.56
C TYR A 127 3.98 28.98 1.13
N PHE A 128 3.40 29.72 2.07
CA PHE A 128 2.46 30.82 1.80
C PHE A 128 3.19 32.17 1.71
N ALA A 129 2.71 33.06 0.83
CA ALA A 129 3.24 34.39 0.69
C ALA A 129 2.91 35.28 1.91
N THR A 130 1.70 35.16 2.43
CA THR A 130 1.16 35.90 3.59
C THR A 130 0.39 34.96 4.54
N ASP A 131 0.09 35.47 5.74
CA ASP A 131 -0.78 34.78 6.69
C ASP A 131 -2.23 34.68 6.16
N GLU A 132 -2.67 35.65 5.36
CA GLU A 132 -3.96 35.62 4.70
C GLU A 132 -4.04 34.47 3.67
N ASP A 133 -2.97 34.25 2.87
CA ASP A 133 -2.91 33.12 1.96
C ASP A 133 -3.00 31.78 2.69
N ALA A 134 -2.39 31.68 3.88
CA ALA A 134 -2.48 30.48 4.73
C ALA A 134 -3.91 30.24 5.25
N GLU A 135 -4.61 31.30 5.63
CA GLU A 135 -6.02 31.23 6.06
C GLU A 135 -6.93 30.85 4.89
N ILE A 136 -6.75 31.49 3.72
CA ILE A 136 -7.51 31.17 2.51
C ILE A 136 -7.33 29.70 2.16
N PHE A 137 -6.08 29.20 2.13
CA PHE A 137 -5.79 27.78 1.89
C PHE A 137 -6.58 26.87 2.83
N SER A 138 -6.59 27.19 4.12
CA SER A 138 -7.30 26.38 5.12
C SER A 138 -8.82 26.38 4.90
N HIS A 139 -9.40 27.55 4.57
CA HIS A 139 -10.83 27.67 4.31
C HIS A 139 -11.22 26.93 3.02
N GLU A 140 -10.47 27.13 1.93
CA GLU A 140 -10.71 26.43 0.64
C GLU A 140 -10.62 24.91 0.81
N LEU A 141 -9.59 24.41 1.48
CA LEU A 141 -9.43 22.98 1.74
C LEU A 141 -10.55 22.44 2.63
N THR A 142 -10.92 23.14 3.69
CA THR A 142 -12.05 22.78 4.57
C THR A 142 -13.35 22.71 3.78
N TRP A 143 -13.62 23.71 2.94
CA TRP A 143 -14.82 23.75 2.11
C TRP A 143 -14.88 22.57 1.14
N MET A 144 -13.78 22.28 0.42
CA MET A 144 -13.71 21.18 -0.52
C MET A 144 -13.96 19.81 0.14
N LEU A 145 -13.39 19.60 1.35
CA LEU A 145 -13.59 18.37 2.12
C LEU A 145 -15.03 18.26 2.63
N LEU A 146 -15.59 19.37 3.13
CA LEU A 146 -16.94 19.46 3.67
C LEU A 146 -18.01 19.16 2.61
N HIS A 147 -17.82 19.68 1.41
CA HIS A 147 -18.72 19.51 0.28
C HIS A 147 -18.42 18.30 -0.62
N GLN A 148 -17.46 17.45 -0.19
CA GLN A 148 -17.06 16.23 -0.92
C GLN A 148 -16.57 16.48 -2.36
N VAL A 149 -16.06 17.68 -2.66
CA VAL A 149 -15.42 18.02 -3.94
C VAL A 149 -14.07 17.33 -4.06
N PHE A 150 -13.39 17.17 -2.93
CA PHE A 150 -12.11 16.51 -2.80
C PHE A 150 -12.08 15.60 -1.58
N SER A 151 -11.29 14.53 -1.62
CA SER A 151 -11.01 13.68 -0.48
C SER A 151 -9.56 13.20 -0.52
N PHE A 152 -8.91 13.22 0.62
CA PHE A 152 -7.63 12.57 0.78
C PHE A 152 -7.75 11.04 0.71
N ASN A 153 -6.63 10.38 0.44
CA ASN A 153 -6.54 8.92 0.59
C ASN A 153 -6.70 8.49 2.08
N SER A 154 -7.06 7.23 2.29
CA SER A 154 -7.31 6.68 3.62
C SER A 154 -6.15 6.84 4.62
N PRO A 155 -4.87 6.64 4.28
CA PRO A 155 -3.75 6.88 5.19
C PRO A 155 -3.69 8.29 5.77
N VAL A 156 -4.04 9.34 5.02
CA VAL A 156 -4.15 10.70 5.54
C VAL A 156 -5.19 10.76 6.65
N TRP A 157 -6.39 10.24 6.40
CA TRP A 157 -7.46 10.21 7.39
C TRP A 157 -7.11 9.38 8.63
N PHE A 158 -6.30 8.32 8.48
CA PHE A 158 -5.89 7.46 9.60
C PHE A 158 -4.80 8.06 10.46
N ASN A 159 -3.82 8.75 9.88
CA ASN A 159 -2.57 9.05 10.55
C ASN A 159 -2.33 10.56 10.80
N VAL A 160 -2.77 11.42 9.86
CA VAL A 160 -2.44 12.85 9.94
C VAL A 160 -3.10 13.50 11.15
N GLY A 161 -2.30 14.20 11.94
CA GLY A 161 -2.74 14.88 13.16
C GLY A 161 -3.00 13.93 14.35
N THR A 162 -2.66 12.65 14.23
CA THR A 162 -2.71 11.70 15.35
C THR A 162 -1.32 11.52 15.99
N SER A 163 -1.22 10.74 17.06
CA SER A 163 0.05 10.34 17.68
C SER A 163 0.81 9.26 16.89
N SER A 164 0.20 8.68 15.85
CA SER A 164 0.85 7.72 14.98
C SER A 164 1.89 8.39 14.07
N PRO A 165 2.88 7.66 13.54
CA PRO A 165 3.75 8.19 12.49
C PRO A 165 2.91 8.75 11.34
N GLN A 166 3.27 9.95 10.87
CA GLN A 166 2.51 10.63 9.83
C GLN A 166 2.72 9.95 8.49
N GLN A 167 1.66 9.36 7.93
CA GLN A 167 1.65 8.70 6.63
C GLN A 167 0.64 9.40 5.72
N VAL A 168 1.11 9.93 4.61
CA VAL A 168 0.28 10.69 3.66
C VAL A 168 0.13 10.02 2.30
N SER A 169 0.96 8.99 2.00
CA SER A 169 0.91 8.22 0.76
C SER A 169 0.13 6.94 0.94
N ALA A 170 -0.78 6.66 0.01
CA ALA A 170 -1.60 5.44 0.06
C ALA A 170 -0.84 4.21 -0.43
N CYS A 171 0.08 4.40 -1.37
CA CYS A 171 0.72 3.32 -2.08
C CYS A 171 2.20 3.60 -2.32
N PHE A 172 2.97 2.52 -2.35
CA PHE A 172 4.41 2.51 -2.57
C PHE A 172 4.76 1.45 -3.60
N ILE A 173 5.85 1.68 -4.33
CA ILE A 173 6.47 0.69 -5.19
C ILE A 173 7.87 0.43 -4.63
N LEU A 174 8.13 -0.82 -4.26
CA LEU A 174 9.40 -1.25 -3.70
C LEU A 174 10.28 -1.93 -4.75
N ALA A 175 11.52 -2.19 -4.40
CA ALA A 175 12.45 -3.00 -5.18
C ALA A 175 12.99 -4.16 -4.35
N VAL A 176 13.36 -5.24 -5.03
CA VAL A 176 14.08 -6.36 -4.44
C VAL A 176 15.13 -6.85 -5.41
N ASP A 177 16.32 -7.15 -4.90
CA ASP A 177 17.41 -7.76 -5.64
C ASP A 177 17.60 -9.22 -5.21
N ASP A 178 18.31 -10.00 -6.03
CA ASP A 178 18.58 -11.43 -5.82
C ASP A 178 19.62 -11.66 -4.72
N MET A 179 19.37 -11.11 -3.54
CA MET A 179 20.20 -11.25 -2.34
C MET A 179 19.32 -11.44 -1.11
N MET A 180 19.68 -12.35 -0.23
CA MET A 180 18.90 -12.65 0.99
C MET A 180 18.65 -11.40 1.83
N GLU A 181 19.63 -10.51 1.96
CA GLU A 181 19.49 -9.26 2.69
C GLU A 181 18.42 -8.35 2.08
N SER A 182 18.41 -8.21 0.75
CA SER A 182 17.38 -7.44 0.03
C SER A 182 15.99 -8.04 0.19
N ILE A 183 15.88 -9.37 0.12
CA ILE A 183 14.62 -10.10 0.29
C ILE A 183 14.07 -9.93 1.70
N LEU A 184 14.89 -10.02 2.73
CA LEU A 184 14.47 -9.79 4.12
C LEU A 184 14.12 -8.33 4.39
N ASN A 185 14.86 -7.39 3.78
CA ASN A 185 14.53 -5.97 3.87
C ASN A 185 13.18 -5.65 3.21
N TRP A 186 12.87 -6.27 2.07
CA TRP A 186 11.54 -6.16 1.45
C TRP A 186 10.43 -6.51 2.46
N TYR A 187 10.51 -7.63 3.19
CA TYR A 187 9.50 -8.00 4.19
C TYR A 187 9.36 -6.95 5.30
N ARG A 188 10.48 -6.37 5.73
CA ARG A 188 10.52 -5.32 6.76
C ARG A 188 9.84 -4.03 6.26
N GLU A 189 10.17 -3.58 5.06
CA GLU A 189 9.62 -2.35 4.48
C GLU A 189 8.11 -2.46 4.25
N GLU A 190 7.65 -3.56 3.65
CA GLU A 190 6.22 -3.84 3.50
C GLU A 190 5.50 -3.81 4.85
N GLY A 191 6.08 -4.45 5.86
CA GLY A 191 5.50 -4.49 7.19
C GLY A 191 5.28 -3.10 7.80
N LEU A 192 6.22 -2.19 7.62
CA LEU A 192 6.11 -0.80 8.08
C LEU A 192 5.06 -0.02 7.29
N ILE A 193 5.02 -0.20 5.97
CA ILE A 193 4.02 0.42 5.08
C ILE A 193 2.60 -0.05 5.45
N PHE A 194 2.40 -1.34 5.61
CA PHE A 194 1.10 -1.91 5.99
C PHE A 194 0.65 -1.46 7.37
N LYS A 195 1.59 -1.31 8.33
CA LYS A 195 1.27 -0.78 9.66
C LYS A 195 0.72 0.64 9.59
N GLY A 196 1.20 1.47 8.64
CA GLY A 196 0.68 2.81 8.35
C GLY A 196 -0.65 2.82 7.59
N GLY A 197 -1.18 1.67 7.18
CA GLY A 197 -2.43 1.55 6.42
C GLY A 197 -2.29 1.77 4.92
N SER A 198 -1.05 1.81 4.42
CA SER A 198 -0.74 1.95 3.00
C SER A 198 -0.51 0.60 2.32
N GLY A 199 -0.50 0.59 1.01
CA GLY A 199 -0.21 -0.59 0.19
C GLY A 199 1.19 -0.52 -0.44
N ALA A 200 1.72 -1.68 -0.82
CA ALA A 200 2.99 -1.78 -1.52
C ALA A 200 2.91 -2.78 -2.68
N GLY A 201 3.62 -2.49 -3.76
CA GLY A 201 3.80 -3.40 -4.87
C GLY A 201 5.26 -3.49 -5.27
N LEU A 202 5.66 -4.58 -5.90
CA LEU A 202 7.01 -4.76 -6.42
C LEU A 202 7.05 -5.83 -7.50
N ASN A 203 8.14 -5.83 -8.26
CA ASN A 203 8.45 -6.86 -9.25
C ASN A 203 9.50 -7.82 -8.69
N LEU A 204 9.21 -9.12 -8.71
CA LEU A 204 10.10 -10.16 -8.22
C LEU A 204 11.04 -10.73 -9.28
N SER A 205 10.98 -10.24 -10.51
CA SER A 205 11.69 -10.85 -11.65
C SER A 205 13.21 -10.76 -11.57
N ARG A 206 13.76 -9.93 -10.68
CA ARG A 206 15.21 -9.92 -10.42
C ARG A 206 15.68 -11.12 -9.61
N ILE A 207 14.79 -11.76 -8.85
CA ILE A 207 15.12 -12.97 -8.08
C ILE A 207 15.27 -14.12 -9.05
N ARG A 208 16.40 -14.84 -8.95
CA ARG A 208 16.66 -16.01 -9.82
C ARG A 208 15.59 -17.08 -9.65
N SER A 209 15.35 -17.80 -10.73
CA SER A 209 14.39 -18.89 -10.82
C SER A 209 14.76 -20.08 -9.94
N SER A 210 13.75 -20.82 -9.50
CA SER A 210 13.91 -22.14 -8.86
C SER A 210 14.63 -23.16 -9.75
N LYS A 211 14.71 -22.91 -11.07
CA LYS A 211 15.41 -23.74 -12.04
C LYS A 211 16.91 -23.39 -12.17
N GLU A 212 17.37 -22.28 -11.58
CA GLU A 212 18.76 -21.83 -11.65
C GLU A 212 19.59 -22.38 -10.49
N LEU A 213 20.86 -22.68 -10.76
CA LEU A 213 21.78 -23.27 -9.80
C LEU A 213 22.39 -22.23 -8.85
N LEU A 214 22.58 -22.62 -7.61
CA LEU A 214 23.36 -21.86 -6.63
C LEU A 214 24.85 -22.14 -6.81
N SER A 215 25.69 -21.15 -6.53
CA SER A 215 27.15 -21.31 -6.55
C SER A 215 27.66 -22.38 -5.58
N SER A 216 26.92 -22.64 -4.51
CA SER A 216 27.22 -23.67 -3.51
C SER A 216 26.72 -25.07 -3.89
N GLY A 217 26.10 -25.24 -5.04
CA GLY A 217 25.38 -26.44 -5.46
C GLY A 217 23.91 -26.46 -5.01
N GLY A 218 23.08 -27.19 -5.77
CA GLY A 218 21.63 -27.19 -5.57
C GLY A 218 20.91 -26.09 -6.35
N THR A 219 19.58 -26.08 -6.27
CA THR A 219 18.74 -25.11 -6.96
C THR A 219 18.31 -23.97 -6.03
N ALA A 220 17.99 -22.82 -6.61
CA ALA A 220 17.45 -21.67 -5.87
C ALA A 220 16.01 -21.91 -5.40
N SER A 221 15.54 -21.10 -4.48
CA SER A 221 14.16 -21.20 -3.96
C SER A 221 13.12 -20.61 -4.92
N GLY A 222 13.53 -19.67 -5.76
CA GLY A 222 12.65 -18.95 -6.68
C GLY A 222 11.75 -17.89 -6.04
N PRO A 223 11.20 -16.96 -6.85
CA PRO A 223 10.38 -15.85 -6.37
C PRO A 223 9.09 -16.30 -5.70
N VAL A 224 8.44 -17.37 -6.18
CA VAL A 224 7.17 -17.87 -5.61
C VAL A 224 7.34 -18.35 -4.18
N SER A 225 8.49 -18.98 -3.86
CA SER A 225 8.80 -19.40 -2.50
C SER A 225 8.95 -18.21 -1.54
N PHE A 226 9.66 -17.15 -1.95
CA PHE A 226 9.80 -15.93 -1.15
C PHE A 226 8.49 -15.15 -1.04
N MET A 227 7.70 -15.11 -2.10
CA MET A 227 6.37 -14.52 -2.10
C MET A 227 5.46 -15.12 -1.01
N ARG A 228 5.56 -16.42 -0.75
CA ARG A 228 4.81 -17.10 0.31
C ARG A 228 5.14 -16.55 1.70
N GLY A 229 6.42 -16.33 2.00
CA GLY A 229 6.86 -15.75 3.28
C GLY A 229 6.35 -14.32 3.46
N ALA A 230 6.45 -13.50 2.40
CA ALA A 230 5.95 -12.13 2.41
C ALA A 230 4.41 -12.06 2.55
N ASP A 231 3.67 -12.97 1.91
CA ASP A 231 2.21 -13.04 2.02
C ASP A 231 1.76 -13.40 3.44
N ALA A 232 2.41 -14.39 4.05
CA ALA A 232 2.14 -14.77 5.44
C ALA A 232 2.43 -13.62 6.41
N SER A 233 3.55 -12.89 6.22
CA SER A 233 3.87 -11.69 7.00
C SER A 233 2.78 -10.63 6.86
N ALA A 234 2.36 -10.33 5.63
CA ALA A 234 1.29 -9.37 5.35
C ALA A 234 -0.02 -9.71 6.07
N GLY A 235 -0.41 -10.99 6.10
CA GLY A 235 -1.61 -11.47 6.77
C GLY A 235 -1.63 -11.25 8.29
N THR A 236 -0.46 -11.11 8.92
CA THR A 236 -0.35 -10.89 10.38
C THR A 236 -0.45 -9.41 10.77
N ILE A 237 -0.25 -8.48 9.83
CA ILE A 237 -0.16 -7.06 10.13
C ILE A 237 -1.52 -6.39 10.02
N LYS A 238 -1.98 -5.85 11.15
CA LYS A 238 -3.21 -5.04 11.21
C LYS A 238 -2.83 -3.56 11.25
N SER A 239 -3.30 -2.78 10.28
CA SER A 239 -3.13 -1.32 10.27
C SER A 239 -3.98 -0.65 11.35
N GLY A 240 -3.46 0.38 11.97
CA GLY A 240 -4.02 1.39 12.87
C GLY A 240 -5.44 1.22 13.43
N GLY A 241 -5.79 0.05 14.01
CA GLY A 241 -7.10 -0.17 14.61
C GLY A 241 -7.99 -1.20 13.90
N ALA A 242 -7.43 -2.18 13.25
CA ALA A 242 -8.13 -3.41 12.79
C ALA A 242 -9.07 -3.28 11.56
N THR A 243 -9.00 -2.20 10.78
CA THR A 243 -10.01 -1.97 9.76
C THR A 243 -9.54 -2.16 8.31
N ARG A 244 -8.24 -2.25 8.05
CA ARG A 244 -7.71 -2.47 6.71
C ARG A 244 -6.72 -3.63 6.70
N ARG A 245 -6.94 -4.59 5.78
CA ARG A 245 -5.95 -5.63 5.46
C ARG A 245 -4.78 -5.01 4.70
N ALA A 246 -3.62 -5.64 4.78
CA ALA A 246 -2.49 -5.31 3.92
C ALA A 246 -2.93 -5.35 2.45
N ALA A 247 -2.55 -4.33 1.69
CA ALA A 247 -2.77 -4.29 0.25
C ALA A 247 -1.41 -4.48 -0.43
N LYS A 248 -1.27 -5.54 -1.22
CA LYS A 248 -0.02 -5.96 -1.82
C LYS A 248 -0.20 -6.27 -3.30
N MET A 249 0.80 -5.91 -4.12
CA MET A 249 0.94 -6.35 -5.50
C MET A 249 2.25 -7.09 -5.66
N VAL A 250 2.20 -8.21 -6.33
CA VAL A 250 3.39 -8.95 -6.79
C VAL A 250 3.35 -9.04 -8.30
N VAL A 251 4.40 -8.56 -8.94
CA VAL A 251 4.56 -8.61 -10.41
C VAL A 251 5.65 -9.61 -10.75
N LEU A 252 5.44 -10.39 -11.81
CA LEU A 252 6.46 -11.23 -12.42
C LEU A 252 6.47 -11.03 -13.93
N ASP A 253 7.66 -10.87 -14.52
CA ASP A 253 7.83 -10.73 -15.96
C ASP A 253 7.53 -12.06 -16.66
N VAL A 254 6.90 -11.98 -17.80
CA VAL A 254 6.42 -13.15 -18.56
C VAL A 254 7.54 -14.09 -19.04
N ASP A 255 8.77 -13.57 -19.18
CA ASP A 255 9.96 -14.33 -19.55
C ASP A 255 10.69 -14.99 -18.37
N HIS A 256 10.15 -14.89 -17.15
CA HIS A 256 10.72 -15.52 -15.97
C HIS A 256 10.52 -17.05 -16.01
N PRO A 257 11.54 -17.89 -15.74
CA PRO A 257 11.40 -19.35 -15.81
C PRO A 257 10.35 -19.96 -14.88
N ASP A 258 9.98 -19.28 -13.78
CA ASP A 258 8.94 -19.72 -12.85
C ASP A 258 7.55 -19.16 -13.19
N ILE A 259 7.34 -18.62 -14.38
CA ILE A 259 6.09 -17.93 -14.74
C ILE A 259 4.86 -18.82 -14.67
N GLU A 260 4.95 -20.10 -15.11
CA GLU A 260 3.82 -21.02 -15.04
C GLU A 260 3.39 -21.28 -13.59
N GLU A 261 4.36 -21.52 -12.69
CA GLU A 261 4.09 -21.69 -11.25
C GLU A 261 3.43 -20.44 -10.66
N PHE A 262 3.95 -19.25 -11.00
CA PHE A 262 3.40 -17.97 -10.54
C PHE A 262 1.94 -17.79 -10.97
N VAL A 263 1.63 -18.05 -12.24
CA VAL A 263 0.27 -17.93 -12.80
C VAL A 263 -0.73 -18.83 -12.08
N GLU A 264 -0.33 -20.06 -11.80
CA GLU A 264 -1.20 -21.07 -11.21
C GLU A 264 -1.33 -20.99 -9.68
N THR A 265 -0.45 -20.23 -9.03
CA THR A 265 -0.31 -20.23 -7.56
C THR A 265 -1.64 -19.98 -6.84
N LYS A 266 -2.37 -18.93 -7.20
CA LYS A 266 -3.64 -18.59 -6.52
C LYS A 266 -4.79 -19.50 -6.94
N ALA A 267 -4.86 -19.92 -8.19
CA ALA A 267 -5.88 -20.87 -8.64
C ALA A 267 -5.78 -22.21 -7.90
N LYS A 268 -4.55 -22.67 -7.64
CA LYS A 268 -4.32 -23.88 -6.84
C LYS A 268 -4.78 -23.72 -5.38
N GLU A 269 -4.56 -22.57 -4.76
CA GLU A 269 -5.01 -22.29 -3.40
C GLU A 269 -6.55 -22.13 -3.34
N GLU A 270 -7.17 -21.50 -4.35
CA GLU A 270 -8.62 -21.38 -4.44
C GLU A 270 -9.30 -22.76 -4.56
N ALA A 271 -8.69 -23.69 -5.29
CA ALA A 271 -9.16 -25.06 -5.35
C ALA A 271 -9.15 -25.72 -3.96
N LYS A 272 -8.12 -25.48 -3.14
CA LYS A 272 -8.06 -25.94 -1.73
C LYS A 272 -9.15 -25.29 -0.87
N VAL A 273 -9.40 -23.99 -1.03
CA VAL A 273 -10.48 -23.25 -0.33
C VAL A 273 -11.83 -23.94 -0.57
N ARG A 274 -12.13 -24.30 -1.84
CA ARG A 274 -13.39 -24.97 -2.19
C ARG A 274 -13.52 -26.32 -1.49
N VAL A 275 -12.48 -27.14 -1.54
CA VAL A 275 -12.49 -28.47 -0.88
C VAL A 275 -12.61 -28.35 0.64
N LEU A 276 -11.88 -27.41 1.26
CA LEU A 276 -11.97 -27.20 2.71
C LEU A 276 -13.35 -26.68 3.14
N ARG A 277 -13.94 -25.77 2.36
CA ARG A 277 -15.32 -25.30 2.59
C ARG A 277 -16.33 -26.44 2.51
N ASP A 278 -16.22 -27.30 1.52
CA ASP A 278 -17.09 -28.47 1.35
C ASP A 278 -16.93 -29.48 2.51
N ALA A 279 -15.73 -29.52 3.12
CA ALA A 279 -15.45 -30.31 4.32
C ALA A 279 -15.90 -29.64 5.63
N GLY A 280 -16.47 -28.43 5.59
CA GLY A 280 -17.06 -27.73 6.73
C GLY A 280 -16.14 -26.75 7.46
N PHE A 281 -14.96 -26.43 6.90
CA PHE A 281 -14.08 -25.39 7.44
C PHE A 281 -14.61 -23.97 7.13
N ASP A 282 -14.38 -23.02 8.03
CA ASP A 282 -14.78 -21.62 7.86
C ASP A 282 -13.78 -20.89 6.94
N MET A 283 -14.01 -21.03 5.64
CA MET A 283 -13.18 -20.43 4.58
C MET A 283 -13.69 -19.07 4.11
N ASP A 284 -14.62 -18.43 4.82
CA ASP A 284 -15.08 -17.08 4.50
C ASP A 284 -13.95 -16.04 4.69
N LEU A 285 -14.08 -14.92 4.02
CA LEU A 285 -13.14 -13.81 4.15
C LEU A 285 -13.13 -13.27 5.58
N GLY A 286 -12.16 -13.68 6.39
CA GLY A 286 -12.08 -13.41 7.83
C GLY A 286 -12.54 -14.57 8.71
N GLY A 287 -12.91 -15.69 8.12
CA GLY A 287 -13.18 -16.94 8.82
C GLY A 287 -11.96 -17.46 9.58
N ALA A 288 -12.20 -18.37 10.52
CA ALA A 288 -11.13 -18.88 11.40
C ALA A 288 -10.09 -19.69 10.63
N ASP A 289 -10.49 -20.40 9.57
CA ASP A 289 -9.67 -21.38 8.89
C ASP A 289 -8.99 -20.84 7.61
N ILE A 290 -9.36 -19.63 7.13
CA ILE A 290 -8.81 -19.05 5.90
C ILE A 290 -7.28 -18.86 5.95
N THR A 291 -6.71 -18.75 7.15
CA THR A 291 -5.25 -18.62 7.35
C THR A 291 -4.48 -19.90 7.04
N SER A 292 -5.17 -21.04 6.87
CA SER A 292 -4.55 -22.32 6.49
C SER A 292 -4.17 -22.40 5.01
N VAL A 293 -4.70 -21.51 4.16
CA VAL A 293 -4.34 -21.39 2.74
C VAL A 293 -3.41 -20.18 2.51
N GLN A 294 -2.60 -20.28 1.46
CA GLN A 294 -1.53 -19.31 1.18
C GLN A 294 -1.94 -18.29 0.11
N TYR A 295 -1.11 -17.27 -0.08
CA TYR A 295 -1.23 -16.25 -1.15
C TYR A 295 -2.57 -15.49 -1.16
N GLN A 296 -3.18 -15.27 0.03
CA GLN A 296 -4.48 -14.62 0.15
C GLN A 296 -4.40 -13.09 0.31
N ASN A 297 -3.21 -12.53 0.52
CA ASN A 297 -3.02 -11.13 0.88
C ASN A 297 -2.44 -10.28 -0.28
N ALA A 298 -2.03 -10.91 -1.38
CA ALA A 298 -1.45 -10.24 -2.53
C ALA A 298 -2.36 -10.32 -3.76
N ASN A 299 -2.39 -9.26 -4.56
CA ASN A 299 -2.78 -9.31 -5.96
C ASN A 299 -1.56 -9.69 -6.80
N ASN A 300 -1.71 -10.54 -7.78
CA ASN A 300 -0.64 -10.95 -8.68
C ASN A 300 -0.85 -10.36 -10.07
N SER A 301 0.22 -9.94 -10.74
CA SER A 301 0.17 -9.50 -12.14
C SER A 301 1.35 -10.05 -12.93
N VAL A 302 1.07 -10.45 -14.15
CA VAL A 302 2.10 -10.82 -15.14
C VAL A 302 2.44 -9.60 -15.98
N ARG A 303 3.73 -9.25 -16.05
CA ARG A 303 4.22 -8.19 -16.91
C ARG A 303 4.57 -8.73 -18.26
N VAL A 304 3.78 -8.40 -19.28
CA VAL A 304 3.93 -8.90 -20.65
C VAL A 304 4.64 -7.89 -21.52
N THR A 305 5.53 -8.40 -22.40
CA THR A 305 6.23 -7.60 -23.41
C THR A 305 5.52 -7.67 -24.76
N ASP A 306 5.81 -6.71 -25.65
CA ASP A 306 5.31 -6.74 -27.02
C ASP A 306 5.82 -7.97 -27.80
N GLU A 307 7.04 -8.45 -27.47
CA GLU A 307 7.59 -9.67 -28.03
C GLU A 307 6.73 -10.89 -27.66
N PHE A 308 6.34 -11.02 -26.41
CA PHE A 308 5.44 -12.07 -25.97
C PHE A 308 4.07 -11.99 -26.66
N MET A 309 3.49 -10.79 -26.74
CA MET A 309 2.18 -10.60 -27.36
C MET A 309 2.20 -10.96 -28.85
N ARG A 310 3.29 -10.61 -29.56
CA ARG A 310 3.49 -11.07 -30.96
C ARG A 310 3.60 -12.60 -31.05
N ALA A 311 4.35 -13.24 -30.16
CA ALA A 311 4.44 -14.69 -30.11
C ALA A 311 3.06 -15.36 -29.87
N VAL A 312 2.20 -14.74 -29.05
CA VAL A 312 0.81 -15.20 -28.88
C VAL A 312 0.01 -15.09 -30.17
N GLU A 313 0.09 -13.96 -30.90
CA GLU A 313 -0.61 -13.76 -32.17
C GLU A 313 -0.14 -14.73 -33.24
N GLU A 314 1.16 -14.94 -33.37
CA GLU A 314 1.78 -15.80 -34.33
C GLU A 314 1.66 -17.29 -33.96
N GLY A 315 1.49 -17.62 -32.68
CA GLY A 315 1.44 -19.00 -32.17
C GLY A 315 2.80 -19.66 -32.16
N THR A 316 3.81 -18.92 -31.76
CA THR A 316 5.18 -19.38 -31.64
C THR A 316 5.57 -19.65 -30.19
N ASP A 317 6.69 -20.37 -30.01
CA ASP A 317 7.31 -20.52 -28.69
C ASP A 317 7.94 -19.22 -28.23
N PHE A 318 7.92 -19.00 -26.91
CA PHE A 318 8.51 -17.86 -26.24
C PHE A 318 9.59 -18.32 -25.25
N GLY A 319 10.76 -17.67 -25.29
CA GLY A 319 11.92 -18.04 -24.48
C GLY A 319 11.81 -17.54 -23.04
N LEU A 320 12.06 -18.43 -22.08
CA LEU A 320 12.18 -18.13 -20.66
C LEU A 320 13.65 -17.95 -20.30
N ARG A 321 13.99 -16.82 -19.63
CA ARG A 321 15.37 -16.38 -19.47
C ARG A 321 15.85 -16.51 -18.03
N ALA A 322 17.04 -17.11 -17.85
CA ALA A 322 17.75 -17.12 -16.58
C ALA A 322 18.05 -15.68 -16.12
N ARG A 323 17.85 -15.39 -14.85
CA ARG A 323 18.06 -14.05 -14.30
C ARG A 323 19.53 -13.70 -14.10
N MET A 324 20.36 -14.70 -13.85
CA MET A 324 21.80 -14.50 -13.67
C MET A 324 22.56 -14.28 -14.97
N THR A 325 22.18 -14.95 -16.06
CA THR A 325 22.92 -14.93 -17.33
C THR A 325 22.18 -14.21 -18.46
N GLY A 326 20.85 -14.06 -18.37
CA GLY A 326 20.00 -13.55 -19.43
C GLY A 326 19.76 -14.56 -20.59
N GLU A 327 20.36 -15.75 -20.51
CA GLU A 327 20.21 -16.77 -21.55
C GLU A 327 18.83 -17.42 -21.49
N VAL A 328 18.33 -17.84 -22.64
CA VAL A 328 17.12 -18.66 -22.72
C VAL A 328 17.46 -20.06 -22.23
N ILE A 329 16.84 -20.48 -21.12
CA ILE A 329 17.05 -21.80 -20.51
C ILE A 329 15.88 -22.74 -20.68
N ASP A 330 14.73 -22.22 -21.11
CA ASP A 330 13.51 -22.98 -21.36
C ASP A 330 12.66 -22.24 -22.40
N SER A 331 11.65 -22.88 -22.98
CA SER A 331 10.70 -22.22 -23.86
C SER A 331 9.30 -22.78 -23.65
N ILE A 332 8.31 -21.95 -23.93
CA ILE A 332 6.90 -22.27 -23.74
C ILE A 332 6.08 -21.79 -24.94
N ASP A 333 5.06 -22.55 -25.33
CA ASP A 333 4.05 -22.08 -26.27
C ASP A 333 3.35 -20.82 -25.71
N ALA A 334 3.52 -19.68 -26.40
CA ALA A 334 3.01 -18.39 -25.95
C ALA A 334 1.49 -18.37 -25.82
N ARG A 335 0.76 -19.02 -26.72
CA ARG A 335 -0.72 -19.13 -26.67
C ARG A 335 -1.17 -19.97 -25.48
N LYS A 336 -0.45 -21.05 -25.19
CA LYS A 336 -0.75 -21.89 -24.03
C LYS A 336 -0.56 -21.11 -22.73
N LEU A 337 0.54 -20.37 -22.58
CA LEU A 337 0.78 -19.54 -21.41
C LEU A 337 -0.28 -18.44 -21.27
N PHE A 338 -0.58 -17.71 -22.35
CA PHE A 338 -1.59 -16.65 -22.33
C PHE A 338 -2.99 -17.19 -21.96
N ARG A 339 -3.35 -18.35 -22.50
CA ARG A 339 -4.60 -19.03 -22.14
C ARG A 339 -4.60 -19.48 -20.68
N GLY A 340 -3.46 -19.94 -20.16
CA GLY A 340 -3.29 -20.28 -18.73
C GLY A 340 -3.50 -19.08 -17.82
N ILE A 341 -2.95 -17.91 -18.18
CA ILE A 341 -3.19 -16.63 -17.49
C ILE A 341 -4.68 -16.30 -17.47
N ALA A 342 -5.34 -16.35 -18.61
CA ALA A 342 -6.77 -16.07 -18.74
C ALA A 342 -7.64 -17.05 -17.91
N GLN A 343 -7.27 -18.32 -17.91
CA GLN A 343 -7.97 -19.36 -17.15
C GLN A 343 -7.83 -19.14 -15.64
N ALA A 344 -6.63 -18.87 -15.16
CA ALA A 344 -6.40 -18.57 -13.73
C ALA A 344 -7.16 -17.30 -13.30
N ALA A 345 -7.11 -16.24 -14.11
CA ALA A 345 -7.86 -15.01 -13.86
C ALA A 345 -9.38 -15.25 -13.80
N TRP A 346 -9.91 -16.13 -14.64
CA TRP A 346 -11.32 -16.52 -14.59
C TRP A 346 -11.67 -17.31 -13.31
N GLU A 347 -10.77 -18.17 -12.84
CA GLU A 347 -11.00 -19.02 -11.67
C GLU A 347 -10.94 -18.27 -10.32
N CYS A 348 -10.01 -17.31 -10.20
CA CYS A 348 -9.71 -16.66 -8.93
C CYS A 348 -9.45 -15.15 -9.00
N ALA A 349 -9.74 -14.48 -10.12
CA ALA A 349 -9.50 -13.06 -10.39
C ALA A 349 -8.02 -12.64 -10.44
N ASP A 350 -7.08 -13.58 -10.42
CA ASP A 350 -5.63 -13.36 -10.53
C ASP A 350 -5.01 -14.41 -11.49
N PRO A 351 -3.91 -14.05 -12.19
CA PRO A 351 -3.23 -12.76 -12.19
C PRO A 351 -3.88 -11.73 -13.13
N GLY A 352 -3.62 -10.44 -12.85
CA GLY A 352 -3.82 -9.38 -13.82
C GLY A 352 -2.71 -9.35 -14.87
N ILE A 353 -2.83 -8.46 -15.87
CA ILE A 353 -1.81 -8.23 -16.90
C ILE A 353 -1.38 -6.78 -16.90
N GLN A 354 -0.07 -6.55 -17.01
CA GLN A 354 0.54 -5.24 -17.19
C GLN A 354 1.34 -5.23 -18.50
N TYR A 355 1.05 -4.29 -19.38
CA TYR A 355 1.69 -4.17 -20.70
C TYR A 355 2.95 -3.30 -20.60
N ASP A 356 4.11 -3.94 -20.56
CA ASP A 356 5.39 -3.29 -20.27
C ASP A 356 5.76 -2.19 -21.27
N GLY A 357 5.61 -2.44 -22.58
CA GLY A 357 5.88 -1.45 -23.62
C GLY A 357 5.00 -0.23 -23.46
N THR A 358 3.69 -0.40 -23.42
CA THR A 358 2.71 0.69 -23.28
C THR A 358 2.95 1.52 -22.02
N ILE A 359 3.19 0.87 -20.87
CA ILE A 359 3.44 1.59 -19.61
C ILE A 359 4.68 2.48 -19.72
N ASN A 360 5.75 1.97 -20.30
CA ASN A 360 7.00 2.73 -20.42
C ASN A 360 6.98 3.77 -21.54
N ASP A 361 6.17 3.59 -22.58
CA ASP A 361 5.94 4.60 -23.61
C ASP A 361 5.21 5.85 -23.05
N TRP A 362 4.37 5.64 -22.05
CA TRP A 362 3.67 6.73 -21.34
C TRP A 362 4.46 7.30 -20.16
N HIS A 363 5.64 6.75 -19.87
CA HIS A 363 6.45 7.22 -18.75
C HIS A 363 6.98 8.63 -18.99
N THR A 364 6.61 9.57 -18.10
CA THR A 364 6.94 11.00 -18.25
C THR A 364 8.38 11.36 -17.88
N CYS A 365 9.12 10.44 -17.22
CA CYS A 365 10.50 10.64 -16.79
C CYS A 365 11.42 9.48 -17.20
N PRO A 366 11.51 9.11 -18.48
CA PRO A 366 12.22 7.90 -18.93
C PRO A 366 13.73 7.94 -18.62
N GLU A 367 14.33 9.12 -18.57
CA GLU A 367 15.74 9.31 -18.21
C GLU A 367 16.07 8.95 -16.75
N SER A 368 15.05 8.90 -15.88
CA SER A 368 15.23 8.54 -14.46
C SER A 368 15.26 7.03 -14.23
N GLY A 369 14.77 6.23 -15.18
CA GLY A 369 14.71 4.78 -15.10
C GLY A 369 13.50 4.20 -15.81
N ARG A 370 13.31 2.89 -15.66
CA ARG A 370 12.20 2.13 -16.25
C ARG A 370 11.19 1.74 -15.18
N ILE A 371 9.91 1.86 -15.48
CA ILE A 371 8.83 1.37 -14.63
C ILE A 371 8.77 -0.15 -14.74
N SER A 372 8.93 -0.86 -13.62
CA SER A 372 8.94 -2.32 -13.54
C SER A 372 7.74 -2.91 -12.81
N ALA A 373 7.07 -2.13 -11.99
CA ALA A 373 5.99 -2.57 -11.12
C ALA A 373 4.87 -1.53 -11.01
N SER A 374 3.84 -1.87 -10.27
CA SER A 374 2.74 -1.00 -9.87
C SER A 374 2.46 -1.11 -8.38
N ASN A 375 1.62 -0.21 -7.87
CA ASN A 375 0.99 -0.35 -6.56
C ASN A 375 -0.05 -1.50 -6.54
N PRO A 376 -0.66 -1.82 -5.38
CA PRO A 376 -1.57 -2.96 -5.23
C PRO A 376 -2.77 -3.02 -6.16
N CYS A 377 -3.33 -1.89 -6.54
CA CYS A 377 -4.52 -1.83 -7.40
C CYS A 377 -4.19 -1.54 -8.88
N SER A 378 -2.91 -1.46 -9.23
CA SER A 378 -2.39 -1.17 -10.59
C SER A 378 -2.83 0.16 -11.20
N GLU A 379 -3.26 1.13 -10.37
CA GLU A 379 -3.61 2.49 -10.82
C GLU A 379 -2.42 3.46 -10.79
N TYR A 380 -1.32 3.09 -10.14
CA TYR A 380 -0.11 3.90 -10.01
C TYR A 380 1.09 3.16 -10.57
N MET A 381 1.64 3.70 -11.65
CA MET A 381 2.81 3.18 -12.36
C MET A 381 3.96 4.16 -12.19
N HIS A 382 5.01 3.78 -11.49
CA HIS A 382 6.16 4.63 -11.22
C HIS A 382 7.43 3.81 -11.02
N LEU A 383 8.54 4.51 -10.79
CA LEU A 383 9.84 3.87 -10.57
C LEU A 383 9.86 3.07 -9.27
N ASP A 384 10.78 2.11 -9.20
CA ASP A 384 11.09 1.38 -7.98
C ASP A 384 11.50 2.36 -6.85
N ASN A 385 11.14 2.04 -5.61
CA ASN A 385 11.37 2.84 -4.41
C ASN A 385 10.69 4.22 -4.43
N SER A 386 9.46 4.26 -4.90
CA SER A 386 8.61 5.46 -4.93
C SER A 386 7.31 5.31 -4.12
#